data_0427386232f541b87a8b55eb4395ef4f
#
_entry.id   0427386232f541b87a8b55eb4395ef4f
#
_cell.length_a   1.000
_cell.length_b   1.000
_cell.length_c   1.000
_cell.angle_alpha   90.00
_cell.angle_beta   90.00
_cell.angle_gamma   90.00
#
_symmetry.space_group_name_H-M   'P 1'
#
loop_
_entity.id
_entity.type
_entity.pdbx_description
1 polymer ?
#
loop_
_entity_poly.entity_id
_entity_poly.type
_entity_poly.pdbx_seq_one_letter_code
_entity_poly.pdbx_strand_id
1 'polypeptide(L)'
;MARKKIALIGAGNIGGTLAHLAAQKELGDIVLFDVVEGVPQGKALDLSQCGPIEGFDAKITGSNDYKDIAGADVIIVTAGVARKPGMSRDDLLGINLKVMKAVGEGIKNNAPNAFVICITNPLDAMVWALREFSGLPHNMVVGMAGVLDSGRFSHFIAEEFGVSARDVTTFVLGGHGDTMVPVVQYSTVAGIPVPDLIKMGKSTQERIDAIVKRTRGGGGEIVALLGTGSAYYAPATSGIAMAEAYLGDQKRVLPCAAYVEGQYGVDGLYVGVPVRIGAGGVEEIIEIALDDEAKTNLGVSVDAVKELLVACKGIDSSLA
;
A
#
# COMPACT_ATOMS: atom_id res chain seq x y z
N MET A 1 19.43 -18.78 12.72
CA MET A 1 18.54 -18.75 11.57
C MET A 1 19.12 -17.76 10.56
N ALA A 2 18.98 -17.99 9.25
CA ALA A 2 19.38 -17.00 8.25
C ALA A 2 18.53 -15.73 8.43
N ARG A 3 19.12 -14.54 8.15
CA ARG A 3 18.35 -13.28 8.11
C ARG A 3 17.27 -13.39 7.05
N LYS A 4 16.14 -12.74 7.28
CA LYS A 4 15.08 -12.61 6.27
C LYS A 4 15.59 -11.81 5.08
N LYS A 5 15.01 -12.04 3.90
CA LYS A 5 15.38 -11.31 2.68
C LYS A 5 14.18 -10.50 2.15
N ILE A 6 14.42 -9.22 1.94
CA ILE A 6 13.43 -8.27 1.44
C ILE A 6 13.89 -7.77 0.07
N ALA A 7 13.06 -7.94 -0.95
CA ALA A 7 13.32 -7.36 -2.26
C ALA A 7 12.40 -6.14 -2.50
N LEU A 8 13.01 -5.04 -2.91
CA LEU A 8 12.33 -3.78 -3.19
C LEU A 8 12.43 -3.52 -4.70
N ILE A 9 11.33 -3.67 -5.43
CA ILE A 9 11.29 -3.52 -6.88
C ILE A 9 10.86 -2.09 -7.22
N GLY A 10 11.82 -1.29 -7.67
CA GLY A 10 11.76 0.15 -7.87
C GLY A 10 12.66 0.88 -6.89
N ALA A 11 13.75 1.48 -7.39
CA ALA A 11 14.71 2.24 -6.59
C ALA A 11 14.43 3.76 -6.61
N GLY A 12 13.18 4.16 -6.76
CA GLY A 12 12.75 5.56 -6.65
C GLY A 12 12.80 6.11 -5.22
N ASN A 13 12.05 7.17 -4.94
CA ASN A 13 12.00 7.76 -3.59
C ASN A 13 11.35 6.81 -2.58
N ILE A 14 10.25 6.15 -2.94
CA ILE A 14 9.58 5.18 -2.06
C ILE A 14 10.53 4.01 -1.80
N GLY A 15 11.15 3.41 -2.85
CA GLY A 15 12.05 2.28 -2.70
C GLY A 15 13.26 2.56 -1.82
N GLY A 16 13.90 3.72 -1.98
CA GLY A 16 15.00 4.16 -1.11
C GLY A 16 14.56 4.35 0.35
N THR A 17 13.37 4.94 0.57
CA THR A 17 12.82 5.12 1.92
C THR A 17 12.45 3.78 2.56
N LEU A 18 11.86 2.84 1.80
CA LEU A 18 11.60 1.47 2.25
C LEU A 18 12.88 0.77 2.69
N ALA A 19 13.94 0.86 1.89
CA ALA A 19 15.23 0.26 2.21
C ALA A 19 15.82 0.83 3.50
N HIS A 20 15.77 2.15 3.68
CA HIS A 20 16.24 2.81 4.90
C HIS A 20 15.45 2.33 6.14
N LEU A 21 14.11 2.36 6.07
CA LEU A 21 13.27 1.92 7.18
C LEU A 21 13.43 0.44 7.52
N ALA A 22 13.56 -0.43 6.50
CA ALA A 22 13.76 -1.86 6.69
C ALA A 22 15.11 -2.14 7.35
N ALA A 23 16.17 -1.42 6.96
CA ALA A 23 17.50 -1.51 7.54
C ALA A 23 17.53 -1.05 9.00
N GLN A 24 16.99 0.14 9.30
CA GLN A 24 16.91 0.67 10.68
C GLN A 24 16.12 -0.24 11.63
N LYS A 25 15.09 -0.89 11.13
CA LYS A 25 14.30 -1.87 11.90
C LYS A 25 14.91 -3.28 11.91
N GLU A 26 16.02 -3.48 11.21
CA GLU A 26 16.69 -4.78 11.06
C GLU A 26 15.77 -5.92 10.61
N LEU A 27 14.80 -5.62 9.73
CA LEU A 27 13.81 -6.60 9.29
C LEU A 27 14.39 -7.73 8.45
N GLY A 28 15.56 -7.52 7.85
CA GLY A 28 16.26 -8.51 7.02
C GLY A 28 17.33 -7.89 6.13
N ASP A 29 17.95 -8.71 5.28
CA ASP A 29 18.84 -8.25 4.22
C ASP A 29 18.01 -7.74 3.04
N ILE A 30 18.50 -6.70 2.35
CA ILE A 30 17.73 -5.93 1.37
C ILE A 30 18.36 -6.05 0.00
N VAL A 31 17.55 -6.38 -1.00
CA VAL A 31 17.89 -6.21 -2.43
C VAL A 31 17.05 -5.07 -2.98
N LEU A 32 17.70 -3.98 -3.36
CA LEU A 32 17.08 -2.86 -4.05
C LEU A 32 17.25 -3.07 -5.56
N PHE A 33 16.14 -3.32 -6.26
CA PHE A 33 16.12 -3.59 -7.69
C PHE A 33 15.58 -2.42 -8.49
N ASP A 34 16.21 -2.09 -9.61
CA ASP A 34 15.66 -1.17 -10.60
C ASP A 34 16.20 -1.54 -11.99
N VAL A 35 15.48 -1.14 -13.05
CA VAL A 35 15.92 -1.34 -14.45
C VAL A 35 16.99 -0.33 -14.88
N VAL A 36 17.11 0.79 -14.16
CA VAL A 36 18.11 1.84 -14.45
C VAL A 36 19.44 1.47 -13.81
N GLU A 37 20.44 1.20 -14.65
CA GLU A 37 21.78 0.86 -14.19
C GLU A 37 22.39 1.94 -13.29
N GLY A 38 23.08 1.51 -12.25
CA GLY A 38 23.76 2.40 -11.30
C GLY A 38 22.85 2.97 -10.21
N VAL A 39 21.55 3.15 -10.47
CA VAL A 39 20.63 3.76 -9.49
C VAL A 39 20.46 2.89 -8.25
N PRO A 40 20.09 1.60 -8.36
CA PRO A 40 19.95 0.77 -7.17
C PRO A 40 21.29 0.54 -6.45
N GLN A 41 22.39 0.42 -7.19
CA GLN A 41 23.74 0.24 -6.62
C GLN A 41 24.19 1.47 -5.83
N GLY A 42 24.01 2.66 -6.41
CA GLY A 42 24.37 3.93 -5.74
C GLY A 42 23.59 4.13 -4.45
N LYS A 43 22.25 3.91 -4.49
CA LYS A 43 21.41 4.02 -3.29
C LYS A 43 21.76 2.95 -2.24
N ALA A 44 22.00 1.71 -2.67
CA ALA A 44 22.40 0.64 -1.74
C ALA A 44 23.71 0.96 -1.04
N LEU A 45 24.70 1.52 -1.76
CA LEU A 45 25.98 1.93 -1.19
C LEU A 45 25.81 3.08 -0.18
N ASP A 46 25.04 4.11 -0.52
CA ASP A 46 24.75 5.24 0.36
C ASP A 46 24.05 4.77 1.65
N LEU A 47 23.00 3.96 1.51
CA LEU A 47 22.26 3.38 2.64
C LEU A 47 23.14 2.47 3.51
N SER A 48 24.04 1.70 2.93
CA SER A 48 24.98 0.85 3.69
C SER A 48 25.92 1.69 4.56
N GLN A 49 26.26 2.92 4.14
CA GLN A 49 27.06 3.85 4.92
C GLN A 49 26.31 4.44 6.13
N CYS A 50 24.99 4.33 6.18
CA CYS A 50 24.22 4.68 7.38
C CYS A 50 24.40 3.66 8.51
N GLY A 51 24.71 2.39 8.19
CA GLY A 51 24.82 1.30 9.16
C GLY A 51 25.73 1.60 10.35
N PRO A 52 27.01 2.04 10.13
CA PRO A 52 27.91 2.38 11.24
C PRO A 52 27.44 3.54 12.12
N ILE A 53 26.55 4.40 11.61
CA ILE A 53 26.05 5.58 12.32
C ILE A 53 24.75 5.23 13.08
N GLU A 54 23.83 4.54 12.42
CA GLU A 54 22.50 4.17 12.95
C GLU A 54 22.52 2.88 13.77
N GLY A 55 23.55 2.05 13.64
CA GLY A 55 23.74 0.83 14.42
C GLY A 55 22.97 -0.37 13.89
N PHE A 56 22.83 -0.52 12.57
CA PHE A 56 22.28 -1.73 11.94
C PHE A 56 23.31 -2.48 11.10
N ASP A 57 23.12 -3.81 10.98
CA ASP A 57 24.01 -4.72 10.21
C ASP A 57 23.32 -5.35 8.99
N ALA A 58 22.17 -4.84 8.57
CA ALA A 58 21.46 -5.32 7.40
C ALA A 58 22.31 -5.15 6.14
N LYS A 59 22.49 -6.23 5.37
CA LYS A 59 23.16 -6.16 4.07
C LYS A 59 22.22 -5.54 3.04
N ILE A 60 22.67 -4.46 2.39
CA ILE A 60 21.91 -3.77 1.34
C ILE A 60 22.66 -3.91 0.03
N THR A 61 22.01 -4.48 -0.98
CA THR A 61 22.59 -4.67 -2.33
C THR A 61 21.69 -4.04 -3.38
N GLY A 62 22.28 -3.38 -4.37
CA GLY A 62 21.59 -2.89 -5.54
C GLY A 62 21.74 -3.86 -6.72
N SER A 63 20.66 -4.10 -7.48
CA SER A 63 20.67 -5.01 -8.61
C SER A 63 19.82 -4.53 -9.77
N ASN A 64 20.18 -4.99 -10.99
CA ASN A 64 19.40 -4.87 -12.21
C ASN A 64 18.99 -6.27 -12.76
N ASP A 65 19.29 -7.35 -12.03
CA ASP A 65 18.93 -8.72 -12.42
C ASP A 65 17.89 -9.30 -11.45
N TYR A 66 16.75 -9.78 -11.99
CA TYR A 66 15.71 -10.44 -11.20
C TYR A 66 16.21 -11.71 -10.46
N LYS A 67 17.31 -12.33 -10.90
CA LYS A 67 17.88 -13.48 -10.17
C LYS A 67 18.28 -13.12 -8.75
N ASP A 68 18.64 -11.88 -8.50
CA ASP A 68 19.05 -11.43 -7.18
C ASP A 68 17.92 -11.33 -6.17
N ILE A 69 16.63 -11.33 -6.61
CA ILE A 69 15.48 -11.42 -5.70
C ILE A 69 15.19 -12.86 -5.27
N ALA A 70 15.88 -13.86 -5.81
CA ALA A 70 15.65 -15.27 -5.48
C ALA A 70 15.74 -15.49 -3.96
N GLY A 71 14.74 -16.24 -3.43
CA GLY A 71 14.65 -16.54 -1.99
C GLY A 71 14.18 -15.35 -1.13
N ALA A 72 13.65 -14.29 -1.72
CA ALA A 72 13.02 -13.22 -0.94
C ALA A 72 11.81 -13.74 -0.14
N ASP A 73 11.74 -13.39 1.15
CA ASP A 73 10.57 -13.64 1.99
C ASP A 73 9.44 -12.64 1.69
N VAL A 74 9.81 -11.37 1.47
CA VAL A 74 8.89 -10.28 1.12
C VAL A 74 9.39 -9.52 -0.09
N ILE A 75 8.47 -9.16 -0.97
CA ILE A 75 8.73 -8.27 -2.10
C ILE A 75 7.80 -7.06 -2.00
N ILE A 76 8.37 -5.85 -2.09
CA ILE A 76 7.58 -4.62 -2.16
C ILE A 76 7.78 -3.98 -3.53
N VAL A 77 6.69 -3.81 -4.26
CA VAL A 77 6.69 -3.30 -5.64
C VAL A 77 6.28 -1.84 -5.66
N THR A 78 7.21 -0.98 -6.05
CA THR A 78 7.01 0.45 -6.27
C THR A 78 7.35 0.86 -7.71
N ALA A 79 7.76 -0.11 -8.53
CA ALA A 79 8.10 0.10 -9.93
C ALA A 79 6.88 0.59 -10.72
N GLY A 80 7.09 1.60 -11.55
CA GLY A 80 6.06 2.24 -12.35
C GLY A 80 6.32 3.72 -12.50
N VAL A 81 5.48 4.39 -13.29
CA VAL A 81 5.57 5.83 -13.46
C VAL A 81 4.44 6.54 -12.72
N ALA A 82 4.74 7.69 -12.12
CA ALA A 82 3.72 8.58 -11.59
C ALA A 82 3.05 9.35 -12.75
N ARG A 83 1.78 9.74 -12.54
CA ARG A 83 1.06 10.55 -13.53
C ARG A 83 1.78 11.88 -13.76
N LYS A 84 2.05 12.20 -15.02
CA LYS A 84 2.66 13.47 -15.44
C LYS A 84 1.59 14.41 -15.99
N PRO A 85 1.81 15.74 -15.94
CA PRO A 85 0.95 16.68 -16.62
C PRO A 85 0.75 16.32 -18.11
N GLY A 86 -0.48 16.34 -18.58
CA GLY A 86 -0.84 15.97 -19.95
C GLY A 86 -1.00 14.45 -20.21
N MET A 87 -0.70 13.59 -19.25
CA MET A 87 -0.90 12.15 -19.38
C MET A 87 -2.35 11.80 -19.05
N SER A 88 -3.02 11.06 -19.94
CA SER A 88 -4.35 10.52 -19.69
C SER A 88 -4.31 9.41 -18.63
N ARG A 89 -5.49 9.01 -18.12
CA ARG A 89 -5.63 7.86 -17.22
C ARG A 89 -5.22 6.56 -17.93
N ASP A 90 -5.63 6.40 -19.17
CA ASP A 90 -5.37 5.19 -19.97
C ASP A 90 -3.89 5.05 -20.36
N ASP A 91 -3.21 6.18 -20.65
CA ASP A 91 -1.77 6.16 -20.89
C ASP A 91 -1.01 5.67 -19.66
N LEU A 92 -1.34 6.20 -18.48
CA LEU A 92 -0.73 5.76 -17.22
C LEU A 92 -0.99 4.27 -16.95
N LEU A 93 -2.23 3.85 -17.16
CA LEU A 93 -2.65 2.46 -16.96
C LEU A 93 -1.87 1.53 -17.91
N GLY A 94 -1.78 1.86 -19.19
CA GLY A 94 -1.07 1.07 -20.20
C GLY A 94 0.43 0.96 -19.95
N ILE A 95 1.07 2.04 -19.47
CA ILE A 95 2.49 2.01 -19.11
C ILE A 95 2.70 1.09 -17.89
N ASN A 96 1.92 1.31 -16.83
CA ASN A 96 2.12 0.56 -15.59
C ASN A 96 1.68 -0.91 -15.69
N LEU A 97 0.73 -1.26 -16.57
CA LEU A 97 0.44 -2.66 -16.89
C LEU A 97 1.65 -3.40 -17.47
N LYS A 98 2.36 -2.78 -18.40
CA LYS A 98 3.60 -3.38 -18.96
C LYS A 98 4.66 -3.57 -17.89
N VAL A 99 4.78 -2.61 -16.96
CA VAL A 99 5.69 -2.74 -15.82
C VAL A 99 5.25 -3.90 -14.91
N MET A 100 3.96 -3.98 -14.56
CA MET A 100 3.44 -5.09 -13.72
C MET A 100 3.64 -6.46 -14.38
N LYS A 101 3.53 -6.55 -15.71
CA LYS A 101 3.81 -7.79 -16.45
C LYS A 101 5.25 -8.23 -16.29
N ALA A 102 6.21 -7.33 -16.54
CA ALA A 102 7.64 -7.62 -16.38
C ALA A 102 7.99 -7.98 -14.92
N VAL A 103 7.44 -7.25 -13.95
CA VAL A 103 7.64 -7.51 -12.52
C VAL A 103 7.01 -8.85 -12.12
N GLY A 104 5.78 -9.12 -12.53
CA GLY A 104 5.08 -10.38 -12.24
C GLY A 104 5.82 -11.60 -12.78
N GLU A 105 6.28 -11.55 -14.03
CA GLU A 105 7.11 -12.59 -14.63
C GLU A 105 8.46 -12.75 -13.88
N GLY A 106 9.10 -11.65 -13.49
CA GLY A 106 10.32 -11.66 -12.69
C GLY A 106 10.14 -12.35 -11.35
N ILE A 107 9.03 -12.05 -10.64
CA ILE A 107 8.68 -12.68 -9.36
C ILE A 107 8.38 -14.15 -9.55
N LYS A 108 7.52 -14.50 -10.51
CA LYS A 108 7.14 -15.88 -10.84
C LYS A 108 8.36 -16.80 -11.03
N ASN A 109 9.35 -16.30 -11.76
CA ASN A 109 10.52 -17.09 -12.14
C ASN A 109 11.60 -17.18 -11.05
N ASN A 110 11.67 -16.20 -10.13
CA ASN A 110 12.78 -16.10 -9.19
C ASN A 110 12.37 -16.18 -7.72
N ALA A 111 11.17 -15.75 -7.35
CA ALA A 111 10.72 -15.72 -5.96
C ALA A 111 9.23 -16.09 -5.81
N PRO A 112 8.79 -17.28 -6.28
CA PRO A 112 7.38 -17.68 -6.34
C PRO A 112 6.71 -17.90 -4.98
N ASN A 113 7.45 -17.86 -3.89
CA ASN A 113 6.93 -18.09 -2.54
C ASN A 113 6.92 -16.80 -1.68
N ALA A 114 7.31 -15.66 -2.27
CA ALA A 114 7.39 -14.41 -1.53
C ALA A 114 5.99 -13.85 -1.23
N PHE A 115 5.85 -13.17 -0.09
CA PHE A 115 4.70 -12.28 0.16
C PHE A 115 4.92 -10.97 -0.59
N VAL A 116 3.97 -10.57 -1.41
CA VAL A 116 4.10 -9.44 -2.34
C VAL A 116 3.18 -8.29 -1.94
N ILE A 117 3.77 -7.11 -1.70
CA ILE A 117 3.07 -5.87 -1.39
C ILE A 117 3.20 -4.93 -2.59
N CYS A 118 2.09 -4.61 -3.25
CA CYS A 118 2.04 -3.65 -4.35
C CYS A 118 1.76 -2.23 -3.82
N ILE A 119 2.54 -1.25 -4.29
CA ILE A 119 2.36 0.19 -4.00
C ILE A 119 2.10 0.99 -5.28
N THR A 120 2.36 0.41 -6.44
CA THR A 120 2.24 1.06 -7.75
C THR A 120 0.80 1.47 -8.05
N ASN A 121 0.62 2.70 -8.55
CA ASN A 121 -0.68 3.27 -8.92
C ASN A 121 -0.99 3.12 -10.43
N PRO A 122 -2.31 3.04 -10.79
CA PRO A 122 -3.48 2.99 -9.93
C PRO A 122 -3.56 1.65 -9.17
N LEU A 123 -3.54 1.72 -7.84
CA LEU A 123 -3.21 0.59 -6.98
C LEU A 123 -4.10 -0.63 -7.21
N ASP A 124 -5.43 -0.44 -7.19
CA ASP A 124 -6.38 -1.56 -7.23
C ASP A 124 -6.27 -2.36 -8.54
N ALA A 125 -5.97 -1.68 -9.64
CA ALA A 125 -5.70 -2.32 -10.92
C ALA A 125 -4.31 -2.97 -10.96
N MET A 126 -3.29 -2.31 -10.39
CA MET A 126 -1.91 -2.81 -10.45
C MET A 126 -1.68 -4.02 -9.55
N VAL A 127 -2.29 -4.08 -8.38
CA VAL A 127 -2.20 -5.25 -7.50
C VAL A 127 -2.89 -6.47 -8.15
N TRP A 128 -4.05 -6.25 -8.77
CA TRP A 128 -4.74 -7.28 -9.51
C TRP A 128 -3.91 -7.79 -10.69
N ALA A 129 -3.41 -6.90 -11.55
CA ALA A 129 -2.58 -7.27 -12.70
C ALA A 129 -1.28 -7.97 -12.28
N LEU A 130 -0.63 -7.50 -11.22
CA LEU A 130 0.57 -8.12 -10.66
C LEU A 130 0.31 -9.55 -10.21
N ARG A 131 -0.82 -9.81 -9.56
CA ARG A 131 -1.24 -11.15 -9.17
C ARG A 131 -1.47 -12.03 -10.39
N GLU A 132 -2.20 -11.54 -11.41
CA GLU A 132 -2.46 -12.30 -12.63
C GLU A 132 -1.16 -12.68 -13.34
N PHE A 133 -0.24 -11.75 -13.51
CA PHE A 133 1.04 -12.00 -14.19
C PHE A 133 2.01 -12.86 -13.37
N SER A 134 2.02 -12.74 -12.05
CA SER A 134 2.88 -13.55 -11.19
C SER A 134 2.33 -14.96 -10.95
N GLY A 135 1.01 -15.14 -11.02
CA GLY A 135 0.35 -16.41 -10.74
C GLY A 135 0.44 -16.86 -9.27
N LEU A 136 0.80 -15.95 -8.37
CA LEU A 136 0.85 -16.25 -6.93
C LEU A 136 -0.57 -16.45 -6.35
N PRO A 137 -0.72 -17.19 -5.24
CA PRO A 137 -1.99 -17.26 -4.52
C PRO A 137 -2.48 -15.88 -4.06
N HIS A 138 -3.80 -15.67 -3.99
CA HIS A 138 -4.40 -14.38 -3.64
C HIS A 138 -3.96 -13.88 -2.27
N ASN A 139 -3.83 -14.77 -1.29
CA ASN A 139 -3.37 -14.43 0.05
C ASN A 139 -1.90 -14.01 0.15
N MET A 140 -1.11 -14.25 -0.90
CA MET A 140 0.30 -13.87 -0.96
C MET A 140 0.54 -12.57 -1.75
N VAL A 141 -0.51 -11.95 -2.28
CA VAL A 141 -0.41 -10.65 -2.98
C VAL A 141 -1.41 -9.66 -2.37
N VAL A 142 -0.94 -8.49 -1.99
CA VAL A 142 -1.74 -7.47 -1.31
C VAL A 142 -1.35 -6.07 -1.77
N GLY A 143 -2.30 -5.15 -1.80
CA GLY A 143 -2.06 -3.75 -2.12
C GLY A 143 -1.95 -2.86 -0.87
N MET A 144 -0.96 -2.00 -0.83
CA MET A 144 -0.82 -0.95 0.19
C MET A 144 -1.72 0.22 -0.19
N ALA A 145 -2.84 0.37 0.50
CA ALA A 145 -3.87 1.38 0.29
C ALA A 145 -4.37 1.97 1.61
N GLY A 146 -5.31 1.30 2.24
CA GLY A 146 -5.98 1.77 3.43
C GLY A 146 -5.05 2.01 4.63
N VAL A 147 -3.91 1.33 4.73
CA VAL A 147 -2.91 1.62 5.79
C VAL A 147 -2.42 3.07 5.68
N LEU A 148 -2.10 3.53 4.47
CA LEU A 148 -1.72 4.91 4.21
C LEU A 148 -2.88 5.88 4.42
N ASP A 149 -4.05 5.55 3.88
CA ASP A 149 -5.22 6.42 3.91
C ASP A 149 -5.77 6.56 5.33
N SER A 150 -5.74 5.48 6.11
CA SER A 150 -6.06 5.51 7.55
C SER A 150 -5.03 6.31 8.34
N GLY A 151 -3.74 6.22 7.98
CA GLY A 151 -2.70 7.05 8.60
C GLY A 151 -2.95 8.54 8.39
N ARG A 152 -3.37 8.96 7.20
CA ARG A 152 -3.79 10.35 6.92
C ARG A 152 -5.01 10.75 7.73
N PHE A 153 -6.02 9.89 7.74
CA PHE A 153 -7.24 10.14 8.50
C PHE A 153 -6.97 10.23 9.99
N SER A 154 -6.16 9.31 10.55
CA SER A 154 -5.73 9.37 11.96
C SER A 154 -4.99 10.66 12.30
N HIS A 155 -4.12 11.13 11.39
CA HIS A 155 -3.39 12.38 11.59
C HIS A 155 -4.35 13.57 11.70
N PHE A 156 -5.31 13.72 10.78
CA PHE A 156 -6.26 14.82 10.79
C PHE A 156 -7.24 14.74 11.99
N ILE A 157 -7.65 13.54 12.39
CA ILE A 157 -8.45 13.34 13.61
C ILE A 157 -7.65 13.74 14.86
N ALA A 158 -6.36 13.38 14.91
CA ALA A 158 -5.50 13.79 16.03
C ALA A 158 -5.34 15.30 16.13
N GLU A 159 -5.16 15.99 14.99
CA GLU A 159 -5.13 17.46 14.94
C GLU A 159 -6.45 18.07 15.43
N GLU A 160 -7.60 17.54 15.00
CA GLU A 160 -8.93 18.04 15.37
C GLU A 160 -9.17 17.99 16.88
N PHE A 161 -8.78 16.89 17.52
CA PHE A 161 -9.00 16.71 18.95
C PHE A 161 -7.82 17.17 19.81
N GLY A 162 -6.70 17.61 19.21
CA GLY A 162 -5.51 18.06 19.94
C GLY A 162 -4.85 16.94 20.75
N VAL A 163 -4.84 15.70 20.22
CA VAL A 163 -4.33 14.51 20.90
C VAL A 163 -3.14 13.89 20.17
N SER A 164 -2.44 12.96 20.83
CA SER A 164 -1.41 12.18 20.17
C SER A 164 -2.01 11.31 19.04
N ALA A 165 -1.37 11.27 17.87
CA ALA A 165 -1.76 10.38 16.79
C ALA A 165 -1.66 8.89 17.19
N ARG A 166 -0.91 8.55 18.25
CA ARG A 166 -0.82 7.17 18.78
C ARG A 166 -2.12 6.70 19.42
N ASP A 167 -2.95 7.62 19.86
CA ASP A 167 -4.24 7.31 20.51
C ASP A 167 -5.39 7.26 19.52
N VAL A 168 -5.12 7.49 18.22
CA VAL A 168 -6.14 7.50 17.17
C VAL A 168 -6.08 6.23 16.33
N THR A 169 -7.20 5.55 16.22
CA THR A 169 -7.37 4.39 15.34
C THR A 169 -8.48 4.68 14.34
N THR A 170 -8.20 4.48 13.06
CA THR A 170 -9.17 4.69 11.98
C THR A 170 -9.11 3.57 10.95
N PHE A 171 -10.20 3.42 10.18
CA PHE A 171 -10.25 2.58 8.99
C PHE A 171 -10.67 3.39 7.78
N VAL A 172 -9.96 3.20 6.66
CA VAL A 172 -10.36 3.66 5.34
C VAL A 172 -10.45 2.45 4.43
N LEU A 173 -11.62 2.24 3.85
CA LEU A 173 -11.96 1.10 2.99
C LEU A 173 -12.15 1.54 1.54
N GLY A 174 -12.45 0.57 0.66
CA GLY A 174 -12.71 0.81 -0.75
C GLY A 174 -11.44 0.93 -1.60
N GLY A 175 -11.58 1.39 -2.85
CA GLY A 175 -10.46 1.63 -3.76
C GLY A 175 -9.59 2.78 -3.31
N HIS A 176 -8.30 2.71 -3.67
CA HIS A 176 -7.31 3.74 -3.31
C HIS A 176 -7.41 4.96 -4.25
N GLY A 177 -8.20 5.94 -3.87
CA GLY A 177 -8.43 7.17 -4.65
C GLY A 177 -9.56 8.02 -4.07
N ASP A 178 -10.14 8.88 -4.89
CA ASP A 178 -11.16 9.86 -4.47
C ASP A 178 -12.45 9.19 -3.94
N THR A 179 -12.67 7.91 -4.29
CA THR A 179 -13.82 7.11 -3.84
C THR A 179 -13.57 6.30 -2.58
N MET A 180 -12.39 6.47 -1.93
CA MET A 180 -12.12 5.79 -0.66
C MET A 180 -13.16 6.13 0.42
N VAL A 181 -13.38 5.20 1.35
CA VAL A 181 -14.42 5.27 2.38
C VAL A 181 -13.81 5.35 3.78
N PRO A 182 -13.53 6.56 4.30
CA PRO A 182 -13.18 6.72 5.70
C PRO A 182 -14.36 6.33 6.60
N VAL A 183 -14.18 5.36 7.48
CA VAL A 183 -15.25 4.79 8.31
C VAL A 183 -15.25 5.49 9.66
N VAL A 184 -16.01 6.58 9.77
CA VAL A 184 -16.07 7.43 10.98
C VAL A 184 -16.62 6.64 12.17
N GLN A 185 -17.60 5.76 11.96
CA GLN A 185 -18.25 4.97 13.02
C GLN A 185 -17.27 4.04 13.78
N TYR A 186 -16.18 3.60 13.14
CA TYR A 186 -15.14 2.78 13.77
C TYR A 186 -13.85 3.56 14.06
N SER A 187 -13.86 4.87 13.83
CA SER A 187 -12.74 5.73 14.19
C SER A 187 -12.82 6.13 15.65
N THR A 188 -11.71 5.98 16.39
CA THR A 188 -11.67 6.19 17.83
C THR A 188 -10.48 7.04 18.27
N VAL A 189 -10.64 7.73 19.39
CA VAL A 189 -9.54 8.35 20.16
C VAL A 189 -9.46 7.65 21.50
N ALA A 190 -8.38 6.95 21.76
CA ALA A 190 -8.19 6.12 22.97
C ALA A 190 -9.38 5.18 23.24
N GLY A 191 -9.95 4.60 22.19
CA GLY A 191 -11.11 3.72 22.26
C GLY A 191 -12.48 4.43 22.33
N ILE A 192 -12.52 5.76 22.43
CA ILE A 192 -13.79 6.53 22.41
C ILE A 192 -14.17 6.77 20.95
N PRO A 193 -15.34 6.31 20.48
CA PRO A 193 -15.76 6.52 19.11
C PRO A 193 -15.89 8.01 18.75
N VAL A 194 -15.46 8.38 17.54
CA VAL A 194 -15.58 9.77 17.05
C VAL A 194 -17.03 10.27 17.08
N PRO A 195 -18.06 9.48 16.73
CA PRO A 195 -19.46 9.90 16.88
C PRO A 195 -19.85 10.25 18.32
N ASP A 196 -19.27 9.59 19.32
CA ASP A 196 -19.56 9.90 20.72
C ASP A 196 -18.82 11.17 21.16
N LEU A 197 -17.60 11.41 20.67
CA LEU A 197 -16.88 12.68 20.88
C LEU A 197 -17.66 13.88 20.31
N ILE A 198 -18.33 13.71 19.16
CA ILE A 198 -19.23 14.73 18.60
C ILE A 198 -20.42 14.97 19.55
N LYS A 199 -21.10 13.92 20.03
CA LYS A 199 -22.20 14.05 21.01
C LYS A 199 -21.77 14.74 22.32
N MET A 200 -20.51 14.54 22.72
CA MET A 200 -19.91 15.20 23.88
C MET A 200 -19.53 16.66 23.62
N GLY A 201 -19.76 17.18 22.41
CA GLY A 201 -19.42 18.57 22.04
C GLY A 201 -17.92 18.82 21.88
N LYS A 202 -17.11 17.78 21.65
CA LYS A 202 -15.66 17.90 21.45
C LYS A 202 -15.29 18.28 20.01
N SER A 203 -16.18 18.03 19.05
CA SER A 203 -16.13 18.47 17.65
C SER A 203 -17.54 18.57 17.10
N THR A 204 -17.70 18.85 15.79
CA THR A 204 -18.97 18.87 15.09
C THR A 204 -18.96 17.94 13.88
N GLN A 205 -20.14 17.55 13.39
CA GLN A 205 -20.26 16.72 12.21
C GLN A 205 -19.60 17.39 10.99
N GLU A 206 -19.82 18.69 10.81
CA GLU A 206 -19.27 19.44 9.67
C GLU A 206 -17.74 19.44 9.67
N ARG A 207 -17.09 19.49 10.83
CA ARG A 207 -15.64 19.41 10.94
C ARG A 207 -15.12 18.01 10.59
N ILE A 208 -15.81 16.99 11.04
CA ILE A 208 -15.45 15.59 10.69
C ILE A 208 -15.67 15.34 9.21
N ASP A 209 -16.74 15.84 8.60
CA ASP A 209 -17.02 15.72 7.15
C ASP A 209 -15.93 16.44 6.34
N ALA A 210 -15.45 17.60 6.79
CA ALA A 210 -14.33 18.31 6.18
C ALA A 210 -13.03 17.49 6.25
N ILE A 211 -12.78 16.80 7.36
CA ILE A 211 -11.63 15.91 7.53
C ILE A 211 -11.75 14.70 6.59
N VAL A 212 -12.91 14.06 6.50
CA VAL A 212 -13.18 12.97 5.55
C VAL A 212 -12.88 13.41 4.11
N LYS A 213 -13.36 14.59 3.72
CA LYS A 213 -13.09 15.17 2.39
C LYS A 213 -11.60 15.43 2.18
N ARG A 214 -10.90 16.00 3.16
CA ARG A 214 -9.45 16.25 3.10
C ARG A 214 -8.66 14.94 3.01
N THR A 215 -9.08 13.90 3.69
CA THR A 215 -8.46 12.57 3.63
C THR A 215 -8.50 12.01 2.21
N ARG A 216 -9.65 12.09 1.54
CA ARG A 216 -9.81 11.69 0.13
C ARG A 216 -8.88 12.45 -0.80
N GLY A 217 -8.70 13.75 -0.57
CA GLY A 217 -7.82 14.61 -1.36
C GLY A 217 -6.35 14.63 -0.91
N GLY A 218 -5.97 13.91 0.16
CA GLY A 218 -4.68 14.06 0.84
C GLY A 218 -3.45 13.77 -0.02
N GLY A 219 -3.57 12.87 -1.00
CA GLY A 219 -2.51 12.64 -1.99
C GLY A 219 -2.30 13.84 -2.91
N GLY A 220 -3.39 14.42 -3.40
CA GLY A 220 -3.37 15.61 -4.25
C GLY A 220 -2.86 16.87 -3.52
N GLU A 221 -3.22 17.04 -2.25
CA GLU A 221 -2.70 18.14 -1.39
C GLU A 221 -1.17 18.11 -1.33
N ILE A 222 -0.57 16.94 -1.10
CA ILE A 222 0.89 16.79 -1.04
C ILE A 222 1.53 17.08 -2.41
N VAL A 223 0.94 16.58 -3.50
CA VAL A 223 1.43 16.83 -4.87
C VAL A 223 1.41 18.35 -5.18
N ALA A 224 0.34 19.04 -4.81
CA ALA A 224 0.21 20.48 -5.01
C ALA A 224 1.27 21.29 -4.23
N LEU A 225 1.57 20.86 -3.00
CA LEU A 225 2.58 21.52 -2.16
C LEU A 225 4.01 21.23 -2.64
N LEU A 226 4.31 20.02 -3.11
CA LEU A 226 5.63 19.65 -3.58
C LEU A 226 5.94 20.24 -4.98
N GLY A 227 4.91 20.52 -5.78
CA GLY A 227 5.05 20.97 -7.17
C GLY A 227 5.55 19.88 -8.13
N THR A 228 6.42 19.00 -7.68
CA THR A 228 6.93 17.83 -8.44
C THR A 228 6.96 16.58 -7.55
N GLY A 229 6.64 15.42 -8.12
CA GLY A 229 6.63 14.17 -7.38
C GLY A 229 5.34 13.91 -6.61
N SER A 230 5.39 13.02 -5.65
CA SER A 230 4.26 12.61 -4.80
C SER A 230 4.76 12.24 -3.40
N ALA A 231 3.85 11.96 -2.46
CA ALA A 231 4.19 11.43 -1.15
C ALA A 231 5.04 10.15 -1.29
N TYR A 232 6.05 9.98 -0.45
CA TYR A 232 6.90 8.78 -0.43
C TYR A 232 7.26 8.32 0.98
N TYR A 233 7.28 9.18 1.99
CA TYR A 233 7.56 8.78 3.38
C TYR A 233 6.43 7.93 3.97
N ALA A 234 5.21 8.44 3.98
CA ALA A 234 4.06 7.71 4.52
C ALA A 234 3.72 6.43 3.73
N PRO A 235 3.76 6.42 2.37
CA PRO A 235 3.64 5.16 1.61
C PRO A 235 4.69 4.12 1.97
N ALA A 236 5.97 4.51 2.11
CA ALA A 236 7.03 3.59 2.51
C ALA A 236 6.80 3.05 3.93
N THR A 237 6.48 3.92 4.89
CA THR A 237 6.17 3.50 6.26
C THR A 237 4.99 2.52 6.30
N SER A 238 3.95 2.75 5.49
CA SER A 238 2.80 1.85 5.38
C SER A 238 3.18 0.48 4.81
N GLY A 239 3.99 0.44 3.75
CA GLY A 239 4.51 -0.80 3.18
C GLY A 239 5.37 -1.59 4.17
N ILE A 240 6.22 -0.89 4.95
CA ILE A 240 7.03 -1.51 6.00
C ILE A 240 6.17 -2.08 7.13
N ALA A 241 5.10 -1.40 7.54
CA ALA A 241 4.19 -1.93 8.57
C ALA A 241 3.52 -3.24 8.13
N MET A 242 3.19 -3.39 6.85
CA MET A 242 2.65 -4.63 6.28
C MET A 242 3.72 -5.73 6.21
N ALA A 243 4.94 -5.39 5.76
CA ALA A 243 6.06 -6.33 5.69
C ALA A 243 6.45 -6.85 7.09
N GLU A 244 6.50 -5.97 8.08
CA GLU A 244 6.78 -6.28 9.48
C GLU A 244 5.73 -7.22 10.08
N ALA A 245 4.44 -7.00 9.76
CA ALA A 245 3.35 -7.87 10.18
C ALA A 245 3.50 -9.32 9.64
N TYR A 246 3.91 -9.46 8.39
CA TYR A 246 4.18 -10.77 7.77
C TYR A 246 5.46 -11.41 8.32
N LEU A 247 6.59 -10.70 8.30
CA LEU A 247 7.89 -11.24 8.70
C LEU A 247 7.94 -11.66 10.16
N GLY A 248 7.25 -10.90 11.03
CA GLY A 248 7.16 -11.16 12.47
C GLY A 248 5.97 -12.00 12.89
N ASP A 249 5.15 -12.49 11.97
CA ASP A 249 3.90 -13.21 12.25
C ASP A 249 3.00 -12.46 13.26
N GLN A 250 2.90 -11.13 13.12
CA GLN A 250 2.30 -10.28 14.15
C GLN A 250 0.77 -10.37 14.22
N LYS A 251 0.11 -10.98 13.23
CA LYS A 251 -1.37 -11.08 13.14
C LYS A 251 -2.06 -9.71 13.22
N ARG A 252 -1.44 -8.69 12.63
CA ARG A 252 -2.01 -7.35 12.64
C ARG A 252 -3.23 -7.25 11.74
N VAL A 253 -4.23 -6.53 12.23
CA VAL A 253 -5.40 -6.15 11.44
C VAL A 253 -5.10 -4.80 10.78
N LEU A 254 -5.00 -4.80 9.46
CA LEU A 254 -4.64 -3.64 8.65
C LEU A 254 -5.62 -3.47 7.49
N PRO A 255 -6.05 -2.25 7.15
CA PRO A 255 -6.84 -2.01 5.95
C PRO A 255 -5.93 -2.06 4.71
N CYS A 256 -6.12 -3.06 3.87
CA CYS A 256 -5.31 -3.30 2.68
C CYS A 256 -6.19 -3.63 1.48
N ALA A 257 -5.71 -3.38 0.25
CA ALA A 257 -6.36 -3.92 -0.92
C ALA A 257 -6.08 -5.42 -1.01
N ALA A 258 -7.08 -6.22 -0.68
CA ALA A 258 -7.04 -7.69 -0.72
C ALA A 258 -8.08 -8.24 -1.67
N TYR A 259 -7.83 -9.46 -2.17
CA TYR A 259 -8.77 -10.13 -3.05
C TYR A 259 -9.97 -10.64 -2.24
N VAL A 260 -11.15 -10.17 -2.62
CA VAL A 260 -12.41 -10.54 -1.96
C VAL A 260 -13.13 -11.63 -2.77
N GLU A 261 -13.69 -12.62 -2.06
CA GLU A 261 -14.41 -13.77 -2.57
C GLU A 261 -15.77 -13.88 -1.86
N GLY A 262 -16.63 -12.88 -2.12
CA GLY A 262 -17.97 -12.75 -1.53
C GLY A 262 -18.07 -11.80 -0.34
N GLN A 263 -16.97 -11.44 0.32
CA GLN A 263 -17.00 -10.49 1.45
C GLN A 263 -17.52 -9.13 0.99
N TYR A 264 -18.30 -8.47 1.83
CA TYR A 264 -18.98 -7.20 1.52
C TYR A 264 -19.90 -7.28 0.29
N GLY A 265 -20.32 -8.49 -0.14
CA GLY A 265 -21.08 -8.71 -1.37
C GLY A 265 -20.29 -8.48 -2.66
N VAL A 266 -18.97 -8.47 -2.59
CA VAL A 266 -18.05 -8.24 -3.69
C VAL A 266 -17.27 -9.52 -3.98
N ASP A 267 -17.07 -9.83 -5.26
CA ASP A 267 -16.35 -11.04 -5.67
C ASP A 267 -15.38 -10.74 -6.83
N GLY A 268 -14.21 -11.39 -6.81
CA GLY A 268 -13.26 -11.38 -7.90
C GLY A 268 -12.43 -10.09 -8.05
N LEU A 269 -12.31 -9.26 -7.00
CA LEU A 269 -11.64 -7.96 -7.03
C LEU A 269 -10.66 -7.79 -5.87
N TYR A 270 -9.64 -6.97 -6.09
CA TYR A 270 -8.88 -6.36 -5.00
C TYR A 270 -9.56 -5.07 -4.56
N VAL A 271 -9.90 -4.98 -3.29
CA VAL A 271 -10.53 -3.79 -2.70
C VAL A 271 -10.02 -3.59 -1.27
N GLY A 272 -9.92 -2.35 -0.83
CA GLY A 272 -9.50 -1.99 0.52
C GLY A 272 -10.49 -2.48 1.59
N VAL A 273 -10.07 -3.46 2.37
CA VAL A 273 -10.84 -4.09 3.47
C VAL A 273 -9.92 -4.37 4.65
N PRO A 274 -10.45 -4.50 5.89
CA PRO A 274 -9.65 -4.92 7.02
C PRO A 274 -9.19 -6.38 6.84
N VAL A 275 -7.88 -6.61 6.90
CA VAL A 275 -7.30 -7.95 6.77
C VAL A 275 -6.37 -8.26 7.93
N ARG A 276 -6.30 -9.51 8.34
CA ARG A 276 -5.28 -10.00 9.26
C ARG A 276 -4.07 -10.48 8.46
N ILE A 277 -2.91 -9.86 8.70
CA ILE A 277 -1.63 -10.25 8.10
C ILE A 277 -0.78 -10.98 9.13
N GLY A 278 -0.33 -12.18 8.77
CA GLY A 278 0.60 -13.01 9.52
C GLY A 278 1.51 -13.79 8.57
N ALA A 279 2.21 -14.81 9.06
CA ALA A 279 3.16 -15.62 8.27
C ALA A 279 2.50 -16.36 7.09
N GLY A 280 1.19 -16.53 7.09
CA GLY A 280 0.40 -17.06 5.96
C GLY A 280 0.03 -16.03 4.90
N GLY A 281 0.52 -14.79 4.99
CA GLY A 281 0.10 -13.68 4.13
C GLY A 281 -1.17 -13.02 4.66
N VAL A 282 -2.14 -12.75 3.80
CA VAL A 282 -3.50 -12.34 4.18
C VAL A 282 -4.23 -13.60 4.67
N GLU A 283 -4.41 -13.73 5.98
CA GLU A 283 -4.97 -14.93 6.61
C GLU A 283 -6.49 -14.87 6.79
N GLU A 284 -7.03 -13.66 6.85
CA GLU A 284 -8.46 -13.41 7.04
C GLU A 284 -8.85 -12.02 6.52
N ILE A 285 -10.01 -11.93 5.89
CA ILE A 285 -10.71 -10.67 5.65
C ILE A 285 -11.77 -10.52 6.74
N ILE A 286 -11.74 -9.39 7.45
CA ILE A 286 -12.67 -9.12 8.53
C ILE A 286 -13.80 -8.25 8.00
N GLU A 287 -15.02 -8.80 7.96
CA GLU A 287 -16.20 -8.04 7.61
C GLU A 287 -16.71 -7.25 8.81
N ILE A 288 -16.64 -5.92 8.73
CA ILE A 288 -17.21 -5.01 9.73
C ILE A 288 -18.61 -4.57 9.28
N ALA A 289 -19.52 -4.39 10.22
CA ALA A 289 -20.84 -3.88 9.92
C ALA A 289 -20.75 -2.40 9.53
N LEU A 290 -21.12 -2.07 8.30
CA LEU A 290 -21.16 -0.70 7.80
C LEU A 290 -22.57 -0.13 7.95
N ASP A 291 -22.66 1.17 8.22
CA ASP A 291 -23.93 1.89 8.09
C ASP A 291 -24.33 2.04 6.60
N ASP A 292 -25.53 2.54 6.35
CA ASP A 292 -26.07 2.61 4.98
C ASP A 292 -25.29 3.58 4.09
N GLU A 293 -24.73 4.65 4.66
CA GLU A 293 -23.89 5.60 3.94
C GLU A 293 -22.57 4.96 3.52
N ALA A 294 -21.88 4.32 4.45
CA ALA A 294 -20.61 3.64 4.18
C ALA A 294 -20.80 2.47 3.18
N LYS A 295 -21.90 1.71 3.26
CA LYS A 295 -22.25 0.68 2.27
C LYS A 295 -22.45 1.27 0.88
N THR A 296 -23.19 2.37 0.77
CA THR A 296 -23.42 3.04 -0.50
C THR A 296 -22.11 3.55 -1.10
N ASN A 297 -21.28 4.21 -0.29
CA ASN A 297 -19.98 4.71 -0.71
C ASN A 297 -19.03 3.57 -1.10
N LEU A 298 -19.05 2.44 -0.40
CA LEU A 298 -18.25 1.26 -0.76
C LEU A 298 -18.71 0.69 -2.11
N GLY A 299 -20.01 0.64 -2.39
CA GLY A 299 -20.55 0.25 -3.69
C GLY A 299 -20.02 1.12 -4.83
N VAL A 300 -20.06 2.44 -4.68
CA VAL A 300 -19.49 3.39 -5.66
C VAL A 300 -17.99 3.15 -5.86
N SER A 301 -17.27 2.90 -4.77
CA SER A 301 -15.82 2.65 -4.81
C SER A 301 -15.49 1.33 -5.53
N VAL A 302 -16.26 0.28 -5.27
CA VAL A 302 -16.13 -1.03 -5.95
C VAL A 302 -16.39 -0.90 -7.45
N ASP A 303 -17.41 -0.15 -7.85
CA ASP A 303 -17.73 0.04 -9.26
C ASP A 303 -16.62 0.81 -10.00
N ALA A 304 -16.00 1.79 -9.35
CA ALA A 304 -14.82 2.47 -9.90
C ALA A 304 -13.62 1.51 -10.09
N VAL A 305 -13.42 0.54 -9.20
CA VAL A 305 -12.40 -0.51 -9.36
C VAL A 305 -12.74 -1.44 -10.53
N LYS A 306 -14.00 -1.86 -10.67
CA LYS A 306 -14.45 -2.69 -11.81
C LYS A 306 -14.17 -2.00 -13.15
N GLU A 307 -14.44 -0.70 -13.27
CA GLU A 307 -14.15 0.08 -14.48
C GLU A 307 -12.64 0.05 -14.80
N LEU A 308 -11.78 0.17 -13.78
CA LEU A 308 -10.33 0.05 -13.97
C LEU A 308 -9.93 -1.33 -14.53
N LEU A 309 -10.51 -2.42 -14.03
CA LEU A 309 -10.20 -3.77 -14.50
C LEU A 309 -10.70 -3.99 -15.94
N VAL A 310 -11.87 -3.46 -16.30
CA VAL A 310 -12.35 -3.48 -17.69
C VAL A 310 -11.36 -2.76 -18.61
N ALA A 311 -10.87 -1.60 -18.21
CA ALA A 311 -9.86 -0.86 -18.97
C ALA A 311 -8.54 -1.66 -19.10
N CYS A 312 -8.06 -2.31 -18.03
CA CYS A 312 -6.88 -3.17 -18.07
C CYS A 312 -7.03 -4.30 -19.08
N LYS A 313 -8.16 -5.01 -19.08
CA LYS A 313 -8.48 -6.11 -20.03
C LYS A 313 -8.56 -5.60 -21.48
N GLY A 314 -9.03 -4.38 -21.69
CA GLY A 314 -9.04 -3.72 -22.99
C GLY A 314 -7.64 -3.38 -23.51
N ILE A 315 -6.69 -3.10 -22.61
CA ILE A 315 -5.30 -2.75 -22.95
C ILE A 315 -4.44 -4.00 -23.17
N ASP A 316 -4.55 -5.01 -22.31
CA ASP A 316 -3.81 -6.28 -22.41
C ASP A 316 -4.77 -7.46 -22.41
N SER A 317 -4.99 -8.06 -23.58
CA SER A 317 -5.89 -9.20 -23.77
C SER A 317 -5.46 -10.48 -23.04
N SER A 318 -4.21 -10.56 -22.56
CA SER A 318 -3.76 -11.68 -21.72
C SER A 318 -4.35 -11.67 -20.31
N LEU A 319 -5.04 -10.60 -19.94
CA LEU A 319 -5.79 -10.42 -18.68
C LEU A 319 -7.31 -10.69 -18.85
N ALA A 320 -7.77 -11.03 -20.06
CA ALA A 320 -9.19 -11.23 -20.38
C ALA A 320 -9.72 -12.57 -19.85
#